data_eeeec834550eb48c0f9c226d0ba7a214
#
_entry.id   eeeec834550eb48c0f9c226d0ba7a214
#
_cell.length_a   1.000
_cell.length_b   1.000
_cell.length_c   1.000
_cell.angle_alpha   90.00
_cell.angle_beta   90.00
_cell.angle_gamma   90.00
#
_symmetry.space_group_name_H-M   'P 1'
#
loop_
_entity.id
_entity.type
_entity.pdbx_description
1 polymer ?
#
loop_
_entity_poly.entity_id
_entity_poly.type
_entity_poly.pdbx_seq_one_letter_code
_entity_poly.pdbx_strand_id
1 'polypeptide(L)'
;MAPPNATATPFLVSKSVELLTGDTWRDGSKVYRLYGVQSCLRGTIAIAADGKEFDCGNVSLAHLAAFFSTAAVTCQPIAVALDKATFVVCGAKLDGNTIDLGTALIAAGYAFAATDQKGNAVSANYLVAELNAKMQSDGLWAMKFQHPIELLLKRPKEQNQ
;
A
#
# COMPACT_ATOMS: atom_id res chain seq x y z
N MET A 1 16.73 24.68 -2.67
CA MET A 1 16.39 23.28 -2.95
C MET A 1 17.65 22.44 -2.78
N ALA A 2 17.68 21.61 -1.73
CA ALA A 2 18.78 20.68 -1.61
C ALA A 2 18.75 19.71 -2.81
N PRO A 3 19.88 19.37 -3.43
CA PRO A 3 19.89 18.37 -4.48
C PRO A 3 19.24 17.09 -3.96
N PRO A 4 18.58 16.30 -4.81
CA PRO A 4 18.13 15.00 -4.40
C PRO A 4 19.34 14.29 -3.83
N ASN A 5 19.34 14.13 -2.53
CA ASN A 5 20.49 13.58 -1.83
C ASN A 5 20.83 12.23 -2.42
N ALA A 6 22.05 12.19 -2.82
CA ALA A 6 22.84 11.04 -3.01
C ALA A 6 22.18 9.81 -2.38
N THR A 7 21.62 8.94 -3.26
CA THR A 7 21.61 7.50 -3.07
C THR A 7 21.48 7.06 -1.61
N ALA A 8 20.28 7.26 -1.04
CA ALA A 8 19.95 6.49 0.14
C ALA A 8 20.12 5.01 -0.22
N THR A 9 20.90 4.29 0.59
CA THR A 9 21.26 2.90 0.30
C THR A 9 20.02 2.02 0.38
N PRO A 10 19.78 1.11 -0.59
CA PRO A 10 18.76 0.09 -0.45
C PRO A 10 18.98 -0.74 0.81
N PHE A 11 17.89 -1.19 1.43
CA PHE A 11 17.98 -1.99 2.64
C PHE A 11 17.02 -3.18 2.59
N LEU A 12 17.40 -4.26 3.26
CA LEU A 12 16.54 -5.43 3.46
C LEU A 12 15.59 -5.15 4.62
N VAL A 13 14.30 -5.40 4.42
CA VAL A 13 13.30 -5.25 5.50
C VAL A 13 13.52 -6.32 6.55
N SER A 14 13.66 -5.91 7.82
CA SER A 14 13.83 -6.81 8.95
C SER A 14 12.55 -7.62 9.20
N LYS A 15 12.69 -8.88 9.63
CA LYS A 15 11.56 -9.71 10.04
C LYS A 15 10.90 -9.25 11.35
N SER A 16 11.53 -8.32 12.07
CA SER A 16 11.04 -7.80 13.35
C SER A 16 10.32 -6.46 13.25
N VAL A 17 10.03 -5.98 12.03
CA VAL A 17 9.30 -4.72 11.83
C VAL A 17 7.87 -4.81 12.35
N GLU A 18 7.33 -3.68 12.79
CA GLU A 18 5.95 -3.53 13.21
C GLU A 18 5.11 -3.03 12.04
N LEU A 19 4.14 -3.81 11.60
CA LEU A 19 3.22 -3.39 10.54
C LEU A 19 2.15 -2.46 11.12
N LEU A 20 2.02 -1.26 10.56
CA LEU A 20 1.03 -0.27 10.99
C LEU A 20 -0.24 -0.33 10.14
N THR A 21 -0.08 -0.42 8.83
CA THR A 21 -1.17 -0.57 7.84
C THR A 21 -0.71 -1.51 6.73
N GLY A 22 -1.54 -1.72 5.72
CA GLY A 22 -1.18 -2.55 4.58
C GLY A 22 -0.16 -1.92 3.61
N ASP A 23 0.30 -0.70 3.89
CA ASP A 23 1.31 0.01 3.08
C ASP A 23 2.41 0.68 3.92
N THR A 24 2.36 0.57 5.25
CA THR A 24 3.23 1.32 6.17
C THR A 24 3.69 0.43 7.32
N TRP A 25 4.97 0.54 7.67
CA TRP A 25 5.55 -0.20 8.79
C TRP A 25 6.59 0.64 9.52
N ARG A 26 6.93 0.20 10.73
CA ARG A 26 7.94 0.83 11.58
C ARG A 26 9.10 -0.14 11.82
N ASP A 27 10.30 0.39 11.70
CA ASP A 27 11.53 -0.30 12.09
C ASP A 27 12.30 0.59 13.08
N GLY A 28 12.27 0.21 14.36
CA GLY A 28 12.80 1.06 15.42
C GLY A 28 12.06 2.40 15.48
N SER A 29 12.77 3.50 15.28
CA SER A 29 12.20 4.85 15.26
C SER A 29 11.78 5.33 13.86
N LYS A 30 12.08 4.56 12.81
CA LYS A 30 11.81 4.93 11.43
C LYS A 30 10.51 4.33 10.93
N VAL A 31 9.70 5.15 10.26
CA VAL A 31 8.47 4.72 9.59
C VAL A 31 8.68 4.75 8.09
N TYR A 32 8.33 3.66 7.43
CA TYR A 32 8.42 3.49 5.98
C TYR A 32 7.03 3.31 5.38
N ARG A 33 6.83 3.89 4.21
CA ARG A 33 5.57 3.78 3.46
C ARG A 33 5.85 3.51 1.99
N LEU A 34 5.10 2.57 1.40
CA LEU A 34 5.19 2.29 -0.02
C LEU A 34 4.73 3.49 -0.84
N TYR A 35 5.59 3.96 -1.74
CA TYR A 35 5.28 5.08 -2.63
C TYR A 35 4.27 4.65 -3.70
N GLY A 36 3.25 5.48 -3.89
CA GLY A 36 2.23 5.23 -4.91
C GLY A 36 1.21 4.15 -4.58
N VAL A 37 1.27 3.56 -3.38
CA VAL A 37 0.39 2.49 -2.91
C VAL A 37 -0.48 3.01 -1.78
N GLN A 38 -1.76 2.66 -1.81
CA GLN A 38 -2.72 2.96 -0.75
C GLN A 38 -3.35 1.67 -0.26
N SER A 39 -3.20 1.35 1.01
CA SER A 39 -3.95 0.26 1.64
C SER A 39 -5.40 0.65 1.89
N CYS A 40 -6.27 -0.34 2.09
CA CYS A 40 -7.61 -0.07 2.58
C CYS A 40 -7.53 0.53 3.99
N LEU A 41 -8.46 1.42 4.32
CA LEU A 41 -8.47 2.09 5.62
C LEU A 41 -9.09 1.19 6.68
N ARG A 42 -8.47 1.14 7.86
CA ARG A 42 -9.04 0.46 9.03
C ARG A 42 -10.39 1.06 9.37
N GLY A 43 -11.32 0.22 9.79
CA GLY A 43 -12.68 0.61 10.08
C GLY A 43 -13.61 0.59 8.87
N THR A 44 -13.08 0.40 7.66
CA THR A 44 -13.90 0.21 6.45
C THR A 44 -14.33 -1.25 6.37
N ILE A 45 -15.63 -1.50 6.35
CA ILE A 45 -16.17 -2.86 6.30
C ILE A 45 -16.20 -3.34 4.85
N ALA A 46 -15.65 -4.52 4.61
CA ALA A 46 -15.78 -5.26 3.37
C ALA A 46 -16.71 -6.46 3.61
N ILE A 47 -17.69 -6.62 2.72
CA ILE A 47 -18.71 -7.66 2.82
C ILE A 47 -18.47 -8.70 1.75
N ALA A 48 -18.17 -9.93 2.16
CA ALA A 48 -17.99 -11.07 1.25
C ALA A 48 -19.32 -11.54 0.66
N ALA A 49 -19.24 -12.35 -0.39
CA ALA A 49 -20.41 -12.88 -1.08
C ALA A 49 -21.33 -13.71 -0.17
N ASP A 50 -20.79 -14.36 0.87
CA ASP A 50 -21.55 -15.11 1.89
C ASP A 50 -22.12 -14.22 3.01
N GLY A 51 -21.95 -12.89 2.91
CA GLY A 51 -22.41 -11.93 3.91
C GLY A 51 -21.47 -11.71 5.10
N LYS A 52 -20.36 -12.43 5.18
CA LYS A 52 -19.37 -12.19 6.24
C LYS A 52 -18.72 -10.83 6.09
N GLU A 53 -18.53 -10.15 7.20
CA GLU A 53 -17.91 -8.83 7.27
C GLU A 53 -16.47 -8.93 7.73
N PHE A 54 -15.61 -8.12 7.11
CA PHE A 54 -14.20 -7.99 7.44
C PHE A 54 -13.82 -6.52 7.50
N ASP A 55 -12.86 -6.17 8.35
CA ASP A 55 -12.20 -4.87 8.26
C ASP A 55 -11.21 -4.91 7.09
N CYS A 56 -11.45 -4.11 6.04
CA CYS A 56 -10.64 -4.19 4.83
C CYS A 56 -9.21 -3.71 5.05
N GLY A 57 -8.98 -2.80 6.01
CA GLY A 57 -7.63 -2.37 6.39
C GLY A 57 -6.83 -3.51 7.00
N ASN A 58 -7.47 -4.33 7.83
CA ASN A 58 -6.83 -5.52 8.40
C ASN A 58 -6.54 -6.58 7.34
N VAL A 59 -7.41 -6.72 6.34
CA VAL A 59 -7.16 -7.64 5.20
C VAL A 59 -5.94 -7.18 4.39
N SER A 60 -5.84 -5.88 4.08
CA SER A 60 -4.66 -5.31 3.41
C SER A 60 -3.38 -5.55 4.21
N LEU A 61 -3.43 -5.30 5.52
CA LEU A 61 -2.29 -5.49 6.42
C LEU A 61 -1.83 -6.95 6.47
N ALA A 62 -2.78 -7.88 6.57
CA ALA A 62 -2.47 -9.32 6.59
C ALA A 62 -1.76 -9.77 5.31
N HIS A 63 -2.12 -9.20 4.16
CA HIS A 63 -1.48 -9.52 2.89
C HIS A 63 -0.04 -9.00 2.84
N LEU A 64 0.21 -7.77 3.30
CA LEU A 64 1.57 -7.24 3.43
C LEU A 64 2.40 -8.10 4.38
N ALA A 65 1.83 -8.51 5.51
CA ALA A 65 2.48 -9.38 6.48
C ALA A 65 2.90 -10.72 5.83
N ALA A 66 2.06 -11.28 4.98
CA ALA A 66 2.36 -12.52 4.26
C ALA A 66 3.60 -12.35 3.36
N PHE A 67 3.72 -11.24 2.62
CA PHE A 67 4.92 -10.96 1.82
C PHE A 67 6.16 -10.84 2.70
N PHE A 68 6.08 -10.09 3.79
CA PHE A 68 7.24 -9.90 4.68
C PHE A 68 7.68 -11.19 5.37
N SER A 69 6.77 -12.14 5.58
CA SER A 69 7.11 -13.43 6.20
C SER A 69 7.65 -14.45 5.19
N THR A 70 7.26 -14.38 3.91
CA THR A 70 7.56 -15.40 2.91
C THR A 70 8.61 -14.98 1.88
N ALA A 71 8.85 -13.68 1.70
CA ALA A 71 9.77 -13.15 0.71
C ALA A 71 10.88 -12.33 1.37
N ALA A 72 12.04 -12.26 0.71
CA ALA A 72 13.05 -11.25 1.02
C ALA A 72 12.65 -9.95 0.33
N VAL A 73 12.38 -8.91 1.11
CA VAL A 73 11.94 -7.61 0.61
C VAL A 73 13.06 -6.60 0.78
N THR A 74 13.50 -6.01 -0.34
CA THR A 74 14.51 -4.95 -0.37
C THR A 74 13.87 -3.66 -0.83
N CYS A 75 14.11 -2.57 -0.11
CA CYS A 75 13.50 -1.28 -0.36
C CYS A 75 14.52 -0.21 -0.68
N GLN A 76 14.17 0.65 -1.62
CA GLN A 76 14.93 1.86 -1.97
C GLN A 76 14.17 3.08 -1.45
N PRO A 77 14.76 3.85 -0.52
CA PRO A 77 14.19 5.13 -0.11
C PRO A 77 14.21 6.12 -1.27
N ILE A 78 13.10 6.86 -1.47
CA ILE A 78 12.99 7.82 -2.57
C ILE A 78 12.61 9.23 -2.12
N ALA A 79 11.91 9.40 -1.01
CA ALA A 79 11.46 10.71 -0.54
C ALA A 79 11.04 10.64 0.92
N VAL A 80 10.84 11.81 1.53
CA VAL A 80 10.28 11.93 2.87
C VAL A 80 8.88 12.55 2.76
N ALA A 81 7.89 11.90 3.36
CA ALA A 81 6.53 12.38 3.41
C ALA A 81 6.35 13.54 4.40
N LEU A 82 5.24 14.24 4.31
CA LEU A 82 4.92 15.37 5.21
C LEU A 82 4.87 14.94 6.68
N ASP A 83 4.43 13.73 6.97
CA ASP A 83 4.39 13.15 8.31
C ASP A 83 5.72 12.53 8.75
N LYS A 84 6.79 12.77 8.00
CA LYS A 84 8.17 12.28 8.22
C LYS A 84 8.37 10.80 7.96
N ALA A 85 7.37 10.06 7.51
CA ALA A 85 7.59 8.70 7.00
C ALA A 85 8.50 8.75 5.76
N THR A 86 9.33 7.74 5.58
CA THR A 86 10.16 7.62 4.39
C THR A 86 9.39 6.83 3.33
N PHE A 87 9.15 7.44 2.18
CA PHE A 87 8.62 6.72 1.02
C PHE A 87 9.67 5.79 0.44
N VAL A 88 9.26 4.57 0.15
CA VAL A 88 10.12 3.54 -0.43
C VAL A 88 9.46 2.86 -1.62
N VAL A 89 10.29 2.37 -2.54
CA VAL A 89 9.89 1.41 -3.57
C VAL A 89 10.60 0.11 -3.26
N CYS A 90 9.86 -0.99 -3.21
CA CYS A 90 10.39 -2.26 -2.73
C CYS A 90 10.23 -3.37 -3.77
N GLY A 91 11.23 -4.24 -3.83
CA GLY A 91 11.17 -5.49 -4.57
C GLY A 91 11.06 -6.67 -3.62
N ALA A 92 10.19 -7.62 -3.94
CA ALA A 92 10.05 -8.87 -3.20
C ALA A 92 10.66 -10.01 -4.02
N LYS A 93 11.59 -10.76 -3.42
CA LYS A 93 12.23 -11.89 -4.06
C LYS A 93 11.46 -13.16 -3.75
N LEU A 94 10.86 -13.74 -4.79
CA LEU A 94 10.11 -14.99 -4.73
C LEU A 94 10.66 -15.94 -5.79
N ASP A 95 11.05 -17.15 -5.39
CA ASP A 95 11.53 -18.22 -6.30
C ASP A 95 12.60 -17.74 -7.29
N GLY A 96 13.55 -16.91 -6.81
CA GLY A 96 14.63 -16.37 -7.63
C GLY A 96 14.27 -15.17 -8.49
N ASN A 97 13.00 -14.80 -8.59
CA ASN A 97 12.53 -13.61 -9.30
C ASN A 97 12.24 -12.47 -8.33
N THR A 98 12.58 -11.24 -8.73
CA THR A 98 12.22 -10.04 -7.99
C THR A 98 11.04 -9.37 -8.67
N ILE A 99 9.98 -9.14 -7.89
CA ILE A 99 8.77 -8.45 -8.35
C ILE A 99 8.61 -7.15 -7.56
N ASP A 100 8.06 -6.12 -8.19
CA ASP A 100 7.70 -4.89 -7.48
C ASP A 100 6.61 -5.18 -6.45
N LEU A 101 6.88 -4.86 -5.18
CA LEU A 101 5.95 -5.17 -4.09
C LEU A 101 4.62 -4.44 -4.25
N GLY A 102 4.66 -3.16 -4.65
CA GLY A 102 3.44 -2.39 -4.88
C GLY A 102 2.56 -3.03 -5.95
N THR A 103 3.15 -3.41 -7.08
CA THR A 103 2.43 -4.13 -8.15
C THR A 103 1.84 -5.44 -7.64
N ALA A 104 2.60 -6.21 -6.87
CA ALA A 104 2.13 -7.51 -6.36
C ALA A 104 0.92 -7.35 -5.43
N LEU A 105 0.96 -6.36 -4.52
CA LEU A 105 -0.14 -6.08 -3.60
C LEU A 105 -1.39 -5.61 -4.33
N ILE A 106 -1.23 -4.71 -5.30
CA ILE A 106 -2.35 -4.13 -6.05
C ILE A 106 -2.94 -5.14 -7.03
N ALA A 107 -2.10 -5.86 -7.75
CA ALA A 107 -2.57 -6.89 -8.70
C ALA A 107 -3.31 -8.04 -8.01
N ALA A 108 -2.94 -8.37 -6.77
CA ALA A 108 -3.66 -9.35 -5.96
C ALA A 108 -4.98 -8.81 -5.37
N GLY A 109 -5.25 -7.50 -5.51
CA GLY A 109 -6.49 -6.88 -5.03
C GLY A 109 -6.50 -6.50 -3.55
N TYR A 110 -5.34 -6.39 -2.90
CA TYR A 110 -5.24 -6.08 -1.47
C TYR A 110 -4.66 -4.70 -1.17
N ALA A 111 -4.35 -3.94 -2.20
CA ALA A 111 -3.98 -2.54 -2.11
C ALA A 111 -4.46 -1.82 -3.37
N PHE A 112 -4.31 -0.52 -3.40
CA PHE A 112 -4.82 0.35 -4.44
C PHE A 112 -3.74 1.33 -4.89
N ALA A 113 -3.91 1.88 -6.10
CA ALA A 113 -3.07 2.97 -6.57
C ALA A 113 -3.36 4.22 -5.73
N ALA A 114 -2.33 4.79 -5.13
CA ALA A 114 -2.46 6.06 -4.41
C ALA A 114 -2.72 7.20 -5.41
N THR A 115 -3.43 8.21 -4.95
CA THR A 115 -3.73 9.40 -5.74
C THR A 115 -3.13 10.65 -5.11
N ASP A 116 -2.89 11.66 -5.94
CA ASP A 116 -2.54 13.00 -5.49
C ASP A 116 -3.79 13.75 -4.97
N GLN A 117 -3.62 14.99 -4.57
CA GLN A 117 -4.72 15.83 -4.05
C GLN A 117 -5.81 16.12 -5.10
N LYS A 118 -5.51 15.97 -6.38
CA LYS A 118 -6.45 16.16 -7.48
C LYS A 118 -7.19 14.87 -7.85
N GLY A 119 -6.84 13.76 -7.22
CA GLY A 119 -7.41 12.45 -7.51
C GLY A 119 -6.75 11.70 -8.67
N ASN A 120 -5.61 12.19 -9.16
CA ASN A 120 -4.84 11.50 -10.20
C ASN A 120 -3.94 10.43 -9.57
N ALA A 121 -3.80 9.29 -10.24
CA ALA A 121 -2.89 8.25 -9.77
C ALA A 121 -1.44 8.75 -9.75
N VAL A 122 -0.74 8.48 -8.64
CA VAL A 122 0.69 8.78 -8.50
C VAL A 122 1.52 7.94 -9.48
N SER A 123 1.11 6.68 -9.69
CA SER A 123 1.73 5.76 -10.65
C SER A 123 0.69 5.22 -11.63
N ALA A 124 0.89 5.48 -12.92
CA ALA A 124 0.03 4.95 -13.96
C ALA A 124 0.08 3.41 -14.01
N ASN A 125 1.24 2.82 -13.78
CA ASN A 125 1.39 1.35 -13.75
C ASN A 125 0.58 0.73 -12.61
N TYR A 126 0.55 1.36 -11.44
CA TYR A 126 -0.25 0.89 -10.31
C TYR A 126 -1.75 1.01 -10.59
N LEU A 127 -2.16 2.08 -11.26
CA LEU A 127 -3.57 2.22 -11.68
C LEU A 127 -3.99 1.11 -12.64
N VAL A 128 -3.13 0.77 -13.62
CA VAL A 128 -3.41 -0.34 -14.54
C VAL A 128 -3.54 -1.66 -13.78
N ALA A 129 -2.64 -1.93 -12.83
CA ALA A 129 -2.72 -3.11 -11.98
C ALA A 129 -4.02 -3.16 -11.16
N GLU A 130 -4.45 -2.02 -10.62
CA GLU A 130 -5.72 -1.92 -9.89
C GLU A 130 -6.92 -2.21 -10.78
N LEU A 131 -6.98 -1.61 -11.95
CA LEU A 131 -8.09 -1.81 -12.88
C LEU A 131 -8.18 -3.28 -13.33
N ASN A 132 -7.05 -3.93 -13.55
CA ASN A 132 -7.03 -5.36 -13.88
C ASN A 132 -7.54 -6.21 -12.72
N ALA A 133 -7.10 -5.95 -11.49
CA ALA A 133 -7.58 -6.64 -10.30
C ALA A 133 -9.09 -6.47 -10.11
N LYS A 134 -9.59 -5.25 -10.31
CA LYS A 134 -11.02 -4.94 -10.25
C LYS A 134 -11.82 -5.72 -11.30
N MET A 135 -11.36 -5.76 -12.54
CA MET A 135 -12.03 -6.48 -13.62
C MET A 135 -12.11 -7.97 -13.35
N GLN A 136 -11.10 -8.54 -12.69
CA GLN A 136 -11.05 -9.97 -12.37
C GLN A 136 -11.67 -10.30 -11.01
N SER A 137 -12.11 -9.32 -10.26
CA SER A 137 -12.64 -9.49 -8.90
C SER A 137 -11.63 -10.16 -7.96
N ASP A 138 -10.36 -9.77 -8.07
CA ASP A 138 -9.28 -10.31 -7.24
C ASP A 138 -9.29 -9.67 -5.84
N GLY A 139 -8.98 -10.46 -4.83
CA GLY A 139 -8.83 -9.99 -3.46
C GLY A 139 -10.06 -9.26 -2.93
N LEU A 140 -9.89 -8.05 -2.43
CA LEU A 140 -10.98 -7.20 -1.92
C LEU A 140 -12.04 -6.89 -2.99
N TRP A 141 -11.68 -6.90 -4.27
CA TRP A 141 -12.63 -6.63 -5.35
C TRP A 141 -13.72 -7.70 -5.51
N ALA A 142 -13.56 -8.86 -4.90
CA ALA A 142 -14.62 -9.87 -4.78
C ALA A 142 -15.63 -9.52 -3.68
N MET A 143 -15.38 -8.50 -2.88
CA MET A 143 -16.21 -8.04 -1.77
C MET A 143 -16.85 -6.68 -2.10
N LYS A 144 -17.85 -6.30 -1.30
CA LYS A 144 -18.41 -4.94 -1.35
C LYS A 144 -17.73 -4.10 -0.27
N PHE A 145 -17.09 -3.02 -0.67
CA PHE A 145 -16.42 -2.09 0.25
C PHE A 145 -16.37 -0.70 -0.38
N GLN A 146 -16.13 0.31 0.45
CA GLN A 146 -15.89 1.66 -0.03
C GLN A 146 -14.40 1.85 -0.33
N HIS A 147 -14.09 2.29 -1.54
CA HIS A 147 -12.70 2.51 -1.98
C HIS A 147 -12.04 3.58 -1.10
N PRO A 148 -10.80 3.37 -0.63
CA PRO A 148 -10.15 4.32 0.29
C PRO A 148 -9.99 5.71 -0.29
N ILE A 149 -9.81 5.85 -1.60
CA ILE A 149 -9.68 7.17 -2.25
C ILE A 149 -10.95 8.00 -2.11
N GLU A 150 -12.13 7.39 -2.20
CA GLU A 150 -13.39 8.09 -1.96
C GLU A 150 -13.47 8.67 -0.55
N LEU A 151 -13.04 7.89 0.44
CA LEU A 151 -13.00 8.33 1.83
C LEU A 151 -11.97 9.44 2.06
N LEU A 152 -10.78 9.33 1.49
CA LEU A 152 -9.71 10.30 1.65
C LEU A 152 -10.03 11.64 0.97
N LEU A 153 -10.65 11.62 -0.20
CA LEU A 153 -11.03 12.84 -0.92
C LEU A 153 -12.23 13.56 -0.29
N LYS A 154 -13.10 12.86 0.45
CA LYS A 154 -14.26 13.46 1.13
C LYS A 154 -13.88 14.14 2.45
N ARG A 155 -12.85 13.67 3.17
CA ARG A 155 -12.47 14.16 4.50
C ARG A 155 -12.24 15.67 4.60
N PRO A 156 -11.54 16.35 3.64
CA PRO A 156 -11.32 17.79 3.74
C PRO A 156 -12.60 18.62 3.65
N LYS A 157 -13.65 18.10 3.03
CA LYS A 157 -14.95 18.79 2.90
C LYS A 157 -15.79 18.68 4.17
N GLU A 158 -15.67 17.62 4.91
CA GLU A 158 -16.40 17.38 6.16
C GLU A 158 -15.82 18.19 7.34
N GLN A 159 -14.54 18.51 7.30
CA GLN A 159 -13.88 19.30 8.35
C GLN A 159 -14.18 20.79 8.27
N ASN A 160 -14.75 21.29 7.18
CA ASN A 160 -15.11 22.67 6.97
C ASN A 160 -16.60 22.96 7.17
N GLN A 161 -17.37 22.00 7.64
CA GLN A 161 -18.75 22.15 8.06
C GLN A 161 -18.86 22.10 9.57
#